data_2585fa6e55b7d5762c4292a68b71b6bd
#
_entry.id   2585fa6e55b7d5762c4292a68b71b6bd
#
_cell.length_a   1.000
_cell.length_b   1.000
_cell.length_c   1.000
_cell.angle_alpha   90.00
_cell.angle_beta   90.00
_cell.angle_gamma   90.00
#
_symmetry.space_group_name_H-M   'P 1'
#
loop_
_entity.id
_entity.type
_entity.pdbx_description
1 polymer ?
#
loop_
_entity_poly.entity_id
_entity_poly.type
_entity_poly.pdbx_seq_one_letter_code
_entity_poly.pdbx_strand_id
1 'polypeptide(L)'
;MVEILVALVISLFLLGGIIQVYMTNKSTFTFTDAISRIQENGRFALDTMTQDLRMAGFFGCAIFDPEDTENIANNLNPAGTGYNPDLHDFILAGVIEGTEGDGLNGSDSVTLRGSKPGQLNVQPPFNVDTSANIFVTANNTVDPGDIVMISNCRGADIFQVTNTTENAAANQMAVVHNTGAGEPGNYNPDSCKGGNAHCLSQSYGADAALFELQTVTYSIAAGASGEPALWRSENGTSLELIEGVEQMQVLYGLDTDDDDFPNQYVTIDNVPNTFDVMSVRLMLLVRSDTDFIAEDNQVYNFNGNNVTAGDRRLRQIFTTTIALRNRIGA
;
A
#
# COMPACT_ATOMS: atom_id res chain seq x y z
N MET A 1 6.90 71.59 25.30
CA MET A 1 6.17 70.50 25.97
C MET A 1 5.03 69.95 25.08
N VAL A 2 4.15 70.77 24.50
CA VAL A 2 3.07 70.30 23.63
C VAL A 2 3.58 69.61 22.34
N GLU A 3 4.65 70.09 21.73
CA GLU A 3 5.28 69.49 20.55
C GLU A 3 5.80 68.06 20.79
N ILE A 4 6.39 67.80 21.98
CA ILE A 4 6.87 66.48 22.38
C ILE A 4 5.68 65.52 22.57
N LEU A 5 4.59 65.97 23.16
CA LEU A 5 3.38 65.15 23.35
C LEU A 5 2.75 64.81 22.03
N VAL A 6 2.65 65.73 21.07
CA VAL A 6 2.13 65.49 19.72
C VAL A 6 3.00 64.50 18.97
N ALA A 7 4.32 64.68 19.00
CA ALA A 7 5.27 63.76 18.39
C ALA A 7 5.19 62.36 18.96
N LEU A 8 4.99 62.20 20.27
CA LEU A 8 4.85 60.93 20.98
C LEU A 8 3.56 60.21 20.55
N VAL A 9 2.44 60.93 20.47
CA VAL A 9 1.16 60.37 20.01
C VAL A 9 1.25 59.88 18.56
N ILE A 10 1.83 60.68 17.65
CA ILE A 10 2.00 60.27 16.24
C ILE A 10 2.90 59.05 16.12
N SER A 11 4.00 59.01 16.88
CA SER A 11 4.93 57.85 16.91
C SER A 11 4.23 56.59 17.39
N LEU A 12 3.35 56.69 18.43
CA LEU A 12 2.60 55.58 18.94
C LEU A 12 1.59 55.01 17.94
N PHE A 13 0.89 55.88 17.15
CA PHE A 13 0.01 55.47 16.08
C PHE A 13 0.77 54.81 14.93
N LEU A 14 1.92 55.34 14.53
CA LEU A 14 2.78 54.70 13.51
C LEU A 14 3.28 53.33 13.97
N LEU A 15 3.72 53.19 15.21
CA LEU A 15 4.20 51.95 15.78
C LEU A 15 3.08 50.91 15.84
N GLY A 16 1.86 51.31 16.23
CA GLY A 16 0.67 50.46 16.19
C GLY A 16 0.35 49.96 14.79
N GLY A 17 0.42 50.84 13.79
CA GLY A 17 0.22 50.47 12.37
C GLY A 17 1.28 49.46 11.85
N ILE A 18 2.55 49.68 12.18
CA ILE A 18 3.64 48.76 11.83
C ILE A 18 3.45 47.37 12.46
N ILE A 19 3.09 47.32 13.73
CA ILE A 19 2.84 46.06 14.44
C ILE A 19 1.67 45.35 13.82
N GLN A 20 0.58 46.02 13.45
CA GLN A 20 -0.59 45.44 12.83
C GLN A 20 -0.22 44.82 11.46
N VAL A 21 0.52 45.55 10.61
CA VAL A 21 0.98 45.04 9.32
C VAL A 21 1.88 43.82 9.49
N TYR A 22 2.79 43.85 10.48
CA TYR A 22 3.67 42.71 10.78
C TYR A 22 2.86 41.47 11.21
N MET A 23 1.90 41.65 12.12
CA MET A 23 1.04 40.54 12.59
C MET A 23 0.20 39.94 11.48
N THR A 24 -0.39 40.78 10.61
CA THR A 24 -1.16 40.32 9.46
C THR A 24 -0.28 39.56 8.47
N ASN A 25 0.89 40.08 8.13
CA ASN A 25 1.82 39.41 7.23
C ASN A 25 2.28 38.06 7.79
N LYS A 26 2.59 37.99 9.08
CA LYS A 26 2.98 36.75 9.76
C LYS A 26 1.83 35.72 9.72
N SER A 27 0.60 36.15 10.02
CA SER A 27 -0.56 35.26 9.96
C SER A 27 -0.80 34.74 8.54
N THR A 28 -0.73 35.61 7.53
CA THR A 28 -0.88 35.22 6.12
C THR A 28 0.21 34.23 5.71
N PHE A 29 1.46 34.46 6.12
CA PHE A 29 2.56 33.54 5.82
C PHE A 29 2.32 32.16 6.44
N THR A 30 2.00 32.08 7.76
CA THR A 30 1.72 30.81 8.44
C THR A 30 0.53 30.08 7.83
N PHE A 31 -0.52 30.80 7.44
CA PHE A 31 -1.69 30.22 6.76
C PHE A 31 -1.32 29.63 5.38
N THR A 32 -0.58 30.38 4.58
CA THR A 32 -0.14 29.92 3.25
C THR A 32 0.80 28.73 3.33
N ASP A 33 1.73 28.74 4.27
CA ASP A 33 2.66 27.61 4.52
C ASP A 33 1.89 26.36 4.95
N ALA A 34 0.94 26.49 5.87
CA ALA A 34 0.09 25.39 6.32
C ALA A 34 -0.72 24.77 5.16
N ILE A 35 -1.36 25.60 4.31
CA ILE A 35 -2.09 25.10 3.12
C ILE A 35 -1.15 24.38 2.16
N SER A 36 0.04 24.93 1.91
CA SER A 36 1.00 24.34 0.99
C SER A 36 1.44 22.95 1.48
N ARG A 37 1.73 22.79 2.76
CA ARG A 37 2.08 21.50 3.37
C ARG A 37 0.92 20.50 3.32
N ILE A 38 -0.30 20.92 3.65
CA ILE A 38 -1.48 20.06 3.53
C ILE A 38 -1.64 19.53 2.11
N GLN A 39 -1.48 20.42 1.10
CA GLN A 39 -1.61 20.03 -0.31
C GLN A 39 -0.49 19.10 -0.75
N GLU A 40 0.74 19.33 -0.33
CA GLU A 40 1.87 18.46 -0.62
C GLU A 40 1.67 17.09 0.01
N ASN A 41 1.37 17.04 1.31
CA ASN A 41 1.13 15.81 2.05
C ASN A 41 -0.03 15.00 1.47
N GLY A 42 -1.16 15.65 1.19
CA GLY A 42 -2.33 14.98 0.63
C GLY A 42 -2.07 14.40 -0.78
N ARG A 43 -1.35 15.13 -1.63
CA ARG A 43 -0.98 14.62 -2.97
C ARG A 43 -0.02 13.45 -2.86
N PHE A 44 1.04 13.58 -2.08
CA PHE A 44 2.04 12.51 -1.90
C PHE A 44 1.37 11.24 -1.35
N ALA A 45 0.49 11.35 -0.35
CA ALA A 45 -0.27 10.24 0.17
C ALA A 45 -1.07 9.53 -0.92
N LEU A 46 -1.90 10.30 -1.66
CA LEU A 46 -2.72 9.73 -2.72
C LEU A 46 -1.90 9.17 -3.88
N ASP A 47 -0.81 9.80 -4.28
CA ASP A 47 0.04 9.32 -5.37
C ASP A 47 0.69 7.98 -5.00
N THR A 48 1.22 7.86 -3.77
CA THR A 48 1.81 6.61 -3.26
C THR A 48 0.77 5.49 -3.19
N MET A 49 -0.38 5.75 -2.56
CA MET A 49 -1.46 4.77 -2.47
C MET A 49 -2.01 4.38 -3.85
N THR A 50 -2.13 5.35 -4.76
CA THR A 50 -2.60 5.08 -6.13
C THR A 50 -1.66 4.17 -6.89
N GLN A 51 -0.36 4.33 -6.70
CA GLN A 51 0.64 3.47 -7.35
C GLN A 51 0.50 2.03 -6.88
N ASP A 52 0.41 1.79 -5.58
CA ASP A 52 0.26 0.45 -5.01
C ASP A 52 -1.11 -0.17 -5.37
N LEU A 53 -2.20 0.60 -5.30
CA LEU A 53 -3.53 0.14 -5.69
C LEU A 53 -3.63 -0.29 -7.16
N ARG A 54 -2.94 0.39 -8.07
CA ARG A 54 -2.89 0.01 -9.48
C ARG A 54 -2.14 -1.30 -9.73
N MET A 55 -1.21 -1.65 -8.84
CA MET A 55 -0.45 -2.89 -8.91
C MET A 55 -1.12 -4.05 -8.17
N ALA A 56 -2.16 -3.76 -7.36
CA ALA A 56 -2.92 -4.80 -6.68
C ALA A 56 -3.48 -5.81 -7.69
N GLY A 57 -3.33 -7.09 -7.37
CA GLY A 57 -3.76 -8.19 -8.24
C GLY A 57 -2.88 -8.44 -9.46
N PHE A 58 -1.76 -7.74 -9.60
CA PHE A 58 -0.81 -8.06 -10.68
C PHE A 58 0.06 -9.24 -10.28
N PHE A 59 -0.11 -10.35 -10.97
CA PHE A 59 0.63 -11.60 -10.79
C PHE A 59 1.19 -12.12 -12.12
N GLY A 60 1.61 -11.21 -12.99
CA GLY A 60 2.11 -11.54 -14.31
C GLY A 60 0.99 -12.03 -15.22
N CYS A 61 1.17 -13.23 -15.80
CA CYS A 61 0.20 -13.87 -16.69
C CYS A 61 -0.81 -14.74 -15.93
N ALA A 62 -0.59 -15.01 -14.63
CA ALA A 62 -1.50 -15.80 -13.81
C ALA A 62 -2.69 -14.92 -13.39
N ILE A 63 -3.89 -15.44 -13.58
CA ILE A 63 -5.13 -14.83 -13.12
C ILE A 63 -5.49 -15.52 -11.79
N PHE A 64 -5.65 -14.74 -10.75
CA PHE A 64 -6.17 -15.22 -9.48
C PHE A 64 -7.69 -15.25 -9.56
N ASP A 65 -8.23 -16.41 -9.91
CA ASP A 65 -9.64 -16.69 -9.87
C ASP A 65 -9.94 -17.57 -8.64
N PRO A 66 -10.82 -17.16 -7.73
CA PRO A 66 -11.20 -17.99 -6.57
C PRO A 66 -11.90 -19.28 -6.95
N GLU A 67 -12.50 -19.33 -8.15
CA GLU A 67 -13.18 -20.53 -8.66
C GLU A 67 -12.22 -21.49 -9.38
N ASP A 68 -11.03 -21.01 -9.81
CA ASP A 68 -10.00 -21.81 -10.50
C ASP A 68 -8.62 -21.63 -9.86
N THR A 69 -8.50 -21.98 -8.58
CA THR A 69 -7.23 -21.95 -7.84
C THR A 69 -6.35 -23.18 -8.12
N GLU A 70 -6.81 -24.15 -8.89
CA GLU A 70 -6.07 -25.40 -9.15
C GLU A 70 -4.73 -25.14 -9.88
N ASN A 71 -4.61 -24.02 -10.58
CA ASN A 71 -3.43 -23.63 -11.32
C ASN A 71 -2.41 -22.82 -10.53
N ILE A 72 -2.70 -22.49 -9.24
CA ILE A 72 -1.81 -21.70 -8.40
C ILE A 72 -1.51 -22.48 -7.13
N ALA A 73 -0.23 -22.79 -6.91
CA ALA A 73 0.23 -23.50 -5.73
C ALA A 73 0.92 -22.53 -4.77
N ASN A 74 0.40 -22.43 -3.52
CA ASN A 74 1.10 -21.76 -2.44
C ASN A 74 1.96 -22.79 -1.69
N ASN A 75 3.26 -22.75 -1.91
CA ASN A 75 4.22 -23.67 -1.30
C ASN A 75 4.82 -23.14 0.00
N LEU A 76 4.31 -22.02 0.55
CA LEU A 76 4.70 -21.53 1.86
C LEU A 76 4.22 -22.49 2.96
N ASN A 77 5.00 -22.67 4.01
CA ASN A 77 4.68 -23.58 5.08
C ASN A 77 3.67 -22.96 6.07
N PRO A 78 2.38 -23.35 6.06
CA PRO A 78 1.39 -22.77 6.95
C PRO A 78 1.59 -23.14 8.42
N ALA A 79 2.41 -24.16 8.71
CA ALA A 79 2.83 -24.55 10.07
C ALA A 79 4.22 -24.02 10.42
N GLY A 80 4.85 -23.24 9.53
CA GLY A 80 6.19 -22.68 9.74
C GLY A 80 6.17 -21.53 10.74
N THR A 81 7.27 -21.37 11.47
CA THR A 81 7.47 -20.20 12.32
C THR A 81 7.40 -18.93 11.47
N GLY A 82 6.67 -17.91 11.95
CA GLY A 82 6.52 -16.66 11.22
C GLY A 82 5.46 -16.68 10.10
N TYR A 83 4.77 -17.80 9.84
CA TYR A 83 3.63 -17.78 8.93
C TYR A 83 2.51 -16.91 9.49
N ASN A 84 2.12 -15.94 8.72
CA ASN A 84 0.97 -15.07 9.00
C ASN A 84 0.02 -15.12 7.79
N PRO A 85 -1.22 -15.61 7.94
CA PRO A 85 -2.18 -15.67 6.83
C PRO A 85 -2.40 -14.32 6.16
N ASP A 86 -2.46 -13.22 6.93
CA ASP A 86 -2.68 -11.87 6.40
C ASP A 86 -1.56 -11.41 5.45
N LEU A 87 -0.36 -11.97 5.62
CA LEU A 87 0.81 -11.63 4.80
C LEU A 87 1.13 -12.67 3.72
N HIS A 88 0.85 -13.95 3.99
CA HIS A 88 1.36 -15.08 3.20
C HIS A 88 0.28 -15.86 2.45
N ASP A 89 -1.00 -15.58 2.72
CA ASP A 89 -2.09 -16.21 1.98
C ASP A 89 -2.56 -15.34 0.81
N PHE A 90 -1.84 -15.45 -0.29
CA PHE A 90 -2.14 -14.69 -1.51
C PHE A 90 -3.35 -15.23 -2.28
N ILE A 91 -3.78 -16.46 -2.00
CA ILE A 91 -4.85 -17.13 -2.73
C ILE A 91 -6.21 -16.87 -2.08
N LEU A 92 -6.36 -17.20 -0.79
CA LEU A 92 -7.66 -17.12 -0.10
C LEU A 92 -8.00 -15.72 0.41
N ALA A 93 -6.99 -14.94 0.80
CA ALA A 93 -7.21 -13.59 1.31
C ALA A 93 -7.58 -12.56 0.22
N GLY A 94 -7.47 -12.95 -1.05
CA GLY A 94 -7.77 -12.06 -2.18
C GLY A 94 -6.72 -10.97 -2.40
N VAL A 95 -6.93 -10.17 -3.44
CA VAL A 95 -5.99 -9.11 -3.85
C VAL A 95 -6.15 -7.82 -3.06
N ILE A 96 -7.32 -7.62 -2.46
CA ILE A 96 -7.65 -6.46 -1.65
C ILE A 96 -8.46 -6.89 -0.42
N GLU A 97 -8.15 -6.31 0.70
CA GLU A 97 -8.80 -6.51 1.99
C GLU A 97 -8.80 -5.20 2.76
N GLY A 98 -9.51 -5.13 3.87
CA GLY A 98 -9.50 -3.94 4.71
C GLY A 98 -10.25 -4.14 6.01
N THR A 99 -10.26 -3.10 6.83
CA THR A 99 -11.05 -3.02 8.06
C THR A 99 -11.79 -1.71 8.09
N GLU A 100 -12.99 -1.70 8.66
CA GLU A 100 -13.84 -0.53 8.79
C GLU A 100 -13.68 0.07 10.18
N GLY A 101 -13.18 1.30 10.26
CA GLY A 101 -13.23 2.14 11.45
C GLY A 101 -12.41 1.68 12.66
N ASP A 102 -11.50 0.72 12.54
CA ASP A 102 -10.71 0.19 13.66
C ASP A 102 -9.37 0.93 13.88
N GLY A 103 -8.98 1.79 12.94
CA GLY A 103 -7.81 2.65 13.04
C GLY A 103 -8.03 3.88 13.91
N LEU A 104 -6.97 4.69 14.06
CA LEU A 104 -7.03 5.96 14.80
C LEU A 104 -8.12 6.87 14.22
N ASN A 105 -8.90 7.52 15.09
CA ASN A 105 -10.02 8.39 14.76
C ASN A 105 -11.16 7.71 13.96
N GLY A 106 -11.31 6.39 14.07
CA GLY A 106 -12.29 5.64 13.29
C GLY A 106 -11.91 5.55 11.79
N SER A 107 -10.62 5.52 11.52
CA SER A 107 -10.11 5.32 10.17
C SER A 107 -10.20 3.87 9.75
N ASP A 108 -10.39 3.67 8.44
CA ASP A 108 -10.28 2.35 7.83
C ASP A 108 -8.82 1.97 7.62
N SER A 109 -8.59 0.69 7.35
CA SER A 109 -7.35 0.21 6.74
C SER A 109 -7.62 -0.44 5.38
N VAL A 110 -6.59 -0.52 4.54
CA VAL A 110 -6.64 -1.24 3.28
C VAL A 110 -5.35 -2.03 3.09
N THR A 111 -5.51 -3.32 2.76
CA THR A 111 -4.42 -4.25 2.47
C THR A 111 -4.49 -4.67 1.02
N LEU A 112 -3.36 -4.60 0.34
CA LEU A 112 -3.20 -4.88 -1.08
C LEU A 112 -2.19 -6.00 -1.25
N ARG A 113 -2.49 -6.95 -2.14
CA ARG A 113 -1.58 -8.04 -2.48
C ARG A 113 -1.30 -8.03 -3.97
N GLY A 114 -0.05 -8.29 -4.33
CA GLY A 114 0.38 -8.31 -5.72
C GLY A 114 1.89 -8.46 -5.84
N SER A 115 2.41 -8.31 -7.04
CA SER A 115 3.85 -8.31 -7.26
C SER A 115 4.43 -6.90 -7.24
N LYS A 116 5.69 -6.78 -6.81
CA LYS A 116 6.48 -5.58 -7.03
C LYS A 116 6.70 -5.34 -8.53
N PRO A 117 6.92 -4.08 -8.95
CA PRO A 117 7.29 -3.80 -10.33
C PRO A 117 8.59 -4.51 -10.72
N GLY A 118 8.57 -5.15 -11.90
CA GLY A 118 9.70 -5.89 -12.43
C GLY A 118 9.43 -7.39 -12.50
N GLN A 119 10.14 -8.05 -13.42
CA GLN A 119 10.10 -9.49 -13.59
C GLN A 119 11.50 -10.01 -13.90
N LEU A 120 11.80 -11.22 -13.46
CA LEU A 120 13.03 -11.93 -13.79
C LEU A 120 12.69 -13.10 -14.72
N ASN A 121 13.22 -13.06 -15.93
CA ASN A 121 12.99 -14.13 -16.90
C ASN A 121 13.74 -15.40 -16.49
N VAL A 122 13.05 -16.54 -16.56
CA VAL A 122 13.66 -17.85 -16.29
C VAL A 122 14.69 -18.18 -17.37
N GLN A 123 15.83 -18.68 -16.94
CA GLN A 123 16.98 -19.00 -17.76
C GLN A 123 17.27 -20.52 -17.75
N PRO A 124 17.89 -21.08 -18.82
CA PRO A 124 18.29 -22.47 -18.77
C PRO A 124 19.38 -22.72 -17.71
N PRO A 125 19.47 -23.98 -17.16
CA PRO A 125 18.63 -25.14 -17.48
C PRO A 125 17.23 -25.07 -16.85
N PHE A 126 16.22 -25.46 -17.63
CA PHE A 126 14.81 -25.42 -17.26
C PHE A 126 14.38 -26.72 -16.53
N ASN A 127 15.01 -27.07 -15.43
CA ASN A 127 14.77 -28.29 -14.65
C ASN A 127 14.15 -28.01 -13.27
N VAL A 128 13.22 -27.06 -13.25
CA VAL A 128 12.61 -26.51 -12.03
C VAL A 128 11.67 -27.48 -11.31
N ASP A 129 11.21 -28.53 -11.95
CA ASP A 129 10.35 -29.56 -11.35
C ASP A 129 11.10 -30.62 -10.55
N THR A 130 12.42 -30.68 -10.67
CA THR A 130 13.28 -31.68 -9.99
C THR A 130 14.44 -31.06 -9.21
N SER A 131 14.62 -29.75 -9.33
CA SER A 131 15.73 -29.01 -8.72
C SER A 131 15.21 -27.88 -7.83
N ALA A 132 15.80 -27.72 -6.66
CA ALA A 132 15.55 -26.55 -5.80
C ALA A 132 16.04 -25.23 -6.40
N ASN A 133 16.76 -25.25 -7.50
CA ASN A 133 17.35 -24.08 -8.13
C ASN A 133 16.55 -23.67 -9.36
N ILE A 134 16.06 -22.44 -9.36
CA ILE A 134 15.50 -21.78 -10.53
C ILE A 134 16.53 -20.75 -11.01
N PHE A 135 16.92 -20.85 -12.27
CA PHE A 135 17.85 -19.88 -12.86
C PHE A 135 17.09 -18.76 -13.51
N VAL A 136 17.43 -17.52 -13.14
CA VAL A 136 16.82 -16.30 -13.67
C VAL A 136 17.90 -15.34 -14.16
N THR A 137 17.52 -14.32 -14.90
CA THR A 137 18.44 -13.22 -15.24
C THR A 137 18.99 -12.61 -13.96
N ALA A 138 20.30 -12.34 -13.91
CA ALA A 138 20.93 -11.79 -12.72
C ALA A 138 20.27 -10.45 -12.31
N ASN A 139 19.91 -10.37 -11.06
CA ASN A 139 19.32 -9.19 -10.42
C ASN A 139 19.67 -9.22 -8.94
N ASN A 140 19.85 -8.08 -8.33
CA ASN A 140 20.15 -7.89 -6.92
C ASN A 140 18.93 -7.37 -6.12
N THR A 141 17.71 -7.57 -6.63
CA THR A 141 16.48 -7.15 -5.92
C THR A 141 15.82 -8.30 -5.17
N VAL A 142 16.17 -9.56 -5.44
CA VAL A 142 15.59 -10.74 -4.77
C VAL A 142 16.63 -11.29 -3.80
N ASP A 143 16.28 -11.27 -2.53
CA ASP A 143 17.12 -11.72 -1.41
C ASP A 143 16.56 -12.98 -0.72
N PRO A 144 17.38 -13.73 0.01
CA PRO A 144 16.89 -14.80 0.88
C PRO A 144 15.89 -14.26 1.91
N GLY A 145 14.74 -14.92 2.01
CA GLY A 145 13.61 -14.49 2.86
C GLY A 145 12.44 -13.92 2.06
N ASP A 146 12.68 -13.41 0.86
CA ASP A 146 11.62 -12.86 0.01
C ASP A 146 10.61 -13.92 -0.41
N ILE A 147 9.36 -13.52 -0.50
CA ILE A 147 8.29 -14.34 -1.08
C ILE A 147 8.21 -13.98 -2.56
N VAL A 148 8.31 -15.01 -3.39
CA VAL A 148 8.29 -14.86 -4.84
C VAL A 148 7.27 -15.80 -5.47
N MET A 149 6.84 -15.46 -6.67
CA MET A 149 6.01 -16.29 -7.50
C MET A 149 6.72 -16.54 -8.84
N ILE A 150 6.81 -17.80 -9.24
CA ILE A 150 7.13 -18.14 -10.61
C ILE A 150 5.83 -18.41 -11.35
N SER A 151 5.65 -17.82 -12.51
CA SER A 151 4.41 -17.91 -13.28
C SER A 151 4.67 -17.99 -14.76
N ASN A 152 3.82 -18.76 -15.45
CA ASN A 152 3.55 -18.67 -16.86
C ASN A 152 2.03 -18.58 -17.06
N CYS A 153 1.54 -18.46 -18.31
CA CYS A 153 0.10 -18.33 -18.56
C CYS A 153 -0.71 -19.62 -18.31
N ARG A 154 -0.12 -20.67 -17.71
CA ARG A 154 -0.77 -21.93 -17.36
C ARG A 154 -0.91 -22.16 -15.87
N GLY A 155 -0.11 -21.46 -15.07
CA GLY A 155 -0.18 -21.58 -13.65
C GLY A 155 1.00 -20.87 -12.95
N ALA A 156 1.00 -20.92 -11.62
CA ALA A 156 1.99 -20.27 -10.79
C ALA A 156 2.31 -21.08 -9.52
N ASP A 157 3.53 -20.92 -9.02
CA ASP A 157 3.97 -21.41 -7.72
C ASP A 157 4.49 -20.26 -6.88
N ILE A 158 4.00 -20.14 -5.66
CA ILE A 158 4.44 -19.17 -4.65
C ILE A 158 5.35 -19.89 -3.67
N PHE A 159 6.52 -19.33 -3.39
CA PHE A 159 7.47 -19.90 -2.44
C PHE A 159 8.37 -18.82 -1.82
N GLN A 160 9.03 -19.17 -0.72
CA GLN A 160 10.06 -18.33 -0.12
C GLN A 160 11.43 -18.66 -0.69
N VAL A 161 12.20 -17.61 -1.02
CA VAL A 161 13.60 -17.73 -1.41
C VAL A 161 14.43 -18.11 -0.19
N THR A 162 15.10 -19.27 -0.24
CA THR A 162 15.92 -19.74 0.87
C THR A 162 17.40 -19.40 0.71
N ASN A 163 17.85 -19.22 -0.52
CA ASN A 163 19.20 -18.75 -0.85
C ASN A 163 19.24 -18.19 -2.27
N THR A 164 20.21 -17.33 -2.55
CA THR A 164 20.52 -16.85 -3.90
C THR A 164 22.01 -17.04 -4.19
N THR A 165 22.36 -17.35 -5.44
CA THR A 165 23.76 -17.46 -5.87
C THR A 165 23.89 -16.82 -7.26
N GLU A 166 24.66 -15.76 -7.34
CA GLU A 166 24.90 -15.03 -8.59
C GLU A 166 26.06 -15.64 -9.37
N ASN A 167 25.87 -15.77 -10.69
CA ASN A 167 26.91 -16.06 -11.66
C ASN A 167 27.04 -14.87 -12.62
N ALA A 168 27.82 -13.88 -12.23
CA ALA A 168 27.99 -12.66 -13.01
C ALA A 168 28.54 -12.91 -14.43
N ALA A 169 29.36 -13.95 -14.62
CA ALA A 169 29.92 -14.30 -15.94
C ALA A 169 28.84 -14.78 -16.93
N ALA A 170 27.76 -15.38 -16.43
CA ALA A 170 26.64 -15.86 -17.22
C ALA A 170 25.44 -14.88 -17.23
N ASN A 171 25.53 -13.75 -16.51
CA ASN A 171 24.40 -12.86 -16.23
C ASN A 171 23.18 -13.62 -15.69
N GLN A 172 23.42 -14.52 -14.73
CA GLN A 172 22.45 -15.46 -14.22
C GLN A 172 22.50 -15.51 -12.70
N MET A 173 21.36 -15.70 -12.07
CA MET A 173 21.21 -15.92 -10.63
C MET A 173 20.42 -17.20 -10.41
N ALA A 174 20.89 -18.05 -9.51
CA ALA A 174 20.13 -19.17 -8.99
C ALA A 174 19.32 -18.72 -7.78
N VAL A 175 18.01 -18.84 -7.86
CA VAL A 175 17.05 -18.66 -6.78
C VAL A 175 16.70 -20.03 -6.23
N VAL A 176 16.88 -20.23 -4.93
CA VAL A 176 16.75 -21.55 -4.27
C VAL A 176 15.48 -21.56 -3.43
N HIS A 177 14.68 -22.65 -3.50
CA HIS A 177 13.43 -22.82 -2.78
C HIS A 177 13.39 -24.13 -1.96
N ASN A 178 14.40 -24.39 -1.18
CA ASN A 178 14.47 -25.59 -0.35
C ASN A 178 13.30 -25.67 0.64
N THR A 179 12.78 -26.90 0.86
CA THR A 179 11.83 -27.16 1.93
C THR A 179 12.49 -27.16 3.29
N GLY A 180 11.74 -26.75 4.32
CA GLY A 180 12.18 -26.78 5.72
C GLY A 180 13.23 -25.72 6.10
N ALA A 181 13.54 -24.78 5.22
CA ALA A 181 14.40 -23.63 5.51
C ALA A 181 13.59 -22.33 5.39
N GLY A 182 13.98 -21.31 6.15
CA GLY A 182 13.34 -19.99 6.16
C GLY A 182 12.18 -19.85 7.17
N GLU A 183 11.64 -18.66 7.24
CA GLU A 183 10.48 -18.30 8.07
C GLU A 183 9.53 -17.45 7.20
N PRO A 184 8.36 -17.98 6.79
CA PRO A 184 7.73 -19.25 7.22
C PRO A 184 8.34 -20.52 6.61
N GLY A 185 9.24 -20.39 5.61
CA GLY A 185 9.81 -21.50 4.88
C GLY A 185 8.86 -22.10 3.86
N ASN A 186 9.37 -23.12 3.16
CA ASN A 186 8.59 -23.84 2.16
C ASN A 186 8.22 -25.22 2.68
N TYR A 187 7.06 -25.71 2.28
CA TYR A 187 6.70 -27.11 2.51
C TYR A 187 6.55 -27.84 1.17
N ASN A 188 6.50 -29.17 1.26
CA ASN A 188 6.36 -30.00 0.09
C ASN A 188 4.88 -30.35 -0.09
N PRO A 189 4.19 -29.81 -1.11
CA PRO A 189 2.79 -30.12 -1.32
C PRO A 189 2.60 -31.60 -1.71
N ASP A 190 1.44 -32.15 -1.38
CA ASP A 190 1.07 -33.54 -1.72
C ASP A 190 1.09 -33.82 -3.23
N SER A 191 1.05 -32.77 -4.06
CA SER A 191 1.19 -32.84 -5.52
C SER A 191 2.58 -33.25 -6.00
N CYS A 192 3.60 -33.23 -5.13
CA CYS A 192 4.95 -33.65 -5.43
C CYS A 192 5.06 -35.16 -5.61
N LYS A 193 4.81 -35.62 -6.82
CA LYS A 193 4.93 -37.04 -7.19
C LYS A 193 6.40 -37.50 -7.13
N GLY A 194 6.69 -38.48 -6.29
CA GLY A 194 7.99 -39.16 -6.29
C GLY A 194 8.95 -38.82 -5.16
N GLY A 195 8.52 -38.15 -4.08
CA GLY A 195 9.32 -37.91 -2.89
C GLY A 195 10.43 -36.87 -3.07
N ASN A 196 10.37 -36.05 -4.11
CA ASN A 196 11.27 -34.91 -4.29
C ASN A 196 10.86 -33.77 -3.35
N ALA A 197 11.73 -33.43 -2.43
CA ALA A 197 11.51 -32.37 -1.43
C ALA A 197 11.55 -30.94 -2.00
N HIS A 198 11.54 -30.77 -3.34
CA HIS A 198 11.79 -29.49 -3.99
C HIS A 198 11.01 -29.36 -5.29
N CYS A 199 9.77 -29.87 -5.34
CA CYS A 199 9.00 -29.76 -6.57
C CYS A 199 8.12 -28.51 -6.59
N LEU A 200 7.92 -27.97 -7.76
CA LEU A 200 6.87 -27.03 -8.10
C LEU A 200 5.70 -27.79 -8.73
N SER A 201 4.53 -27.15 -8.79
CA SER A 201 3.31 -27.78 -9.32
C SER A 201 3.45 -28.20 -10.78
N GLN A 202 4.29 -27.49 -11.54
CA GLN A 202 4.58 -27.73 -12.95
C GLN A 202 6.01 -27.37 -13.34
N SER A 203 6.40 -27.71 -14.57
CA SER A 203 7.67 -27.29 -15.17
C SER A 203 7.56 -25.89 -15.76
N TYR A 204 8.56 -25.05 -15.52
CA TYR A 204 8.65 -23.69 -16.03
C TYR A 204 9.80 -23.56 -17.01
N GLY A 205 9.51 -23.02 -18.19
CA GLY A 205 10.45 -22.82 -19.29
C GLY A 205 10.80 -21.35 -19.52
N ALA A 206 11.24 -21.07 -20.75
CA ALA A 206 11.58 -19.70 -21.16
C ALA A 206 10.36 -18.76 -21.24
N ASP A 207 9.16 -19.31 -21.18
CA ASP A 207 7.87 -18.61 -21.15
C ASP A 207 7.49 -18.16 -19.74
N ALA A 208 8.27 -18.54 -18.72
CA ALA A 208 8.01 -18.20 -17.33
C ALA A 208 8.84 -17.01 -16.86
N ALA A 209 8.29 -16.32 -15.86
CA ALA A 209 8.95 -15.24 -15.15
C ALA A 209 8.78 -15.38 -13.63
N LEU A 210 9.75 -14.88 -12.88
CA LEU A 210 9.72 -14.77 -11.43
C LEU A 210 9.35 -13.35 -11.06
N PHE A 211 8.45 -13.21 -10.09
CA PHE A 211 7.96 -11.95 -9.53
C PHE A 211 8.15 -11.96 -8.03
N GLU A 212 8.64 -10.88 -7.47
CA GLU A 212 8.65 -10.68 -6.02
C GLU A 212 7.24 -10.26 -5.57
N LEU A 213 6.67 -10.97 -4.61
CA LEU A 213 5.36 -10.66 -4.06
C LEU A 213 5.45 -9.68 -2.90
N GLN A 214 4.41 -8.89 -2.74
CA GLN A 214 4.27 -7.97 -1.62
C GLN A 214 2.83 -7.93 -1.10
N THR A 215 2.73 -7.76 0.21
CA THR A 215 1.51 -7.37 0.90
C THR A 215 1.72 -5.99 1.48
N VAL A 216 0.92 -5.02 1.07
CA VAL A 216 1.01 -3.63 1.50
C VAL A 216 -0.26 -3.24 2.25
N THR A 217 -0.12 -2.79 3.49
CA THR A 217 -1.24 -2.29 4.30
C THR A 217 -1.05 -0.80 4.57
N TYR A 218 -2.10 -0.03 4.32
CA TYR A 218 -2.21 1.37 4.71
C TYR A 218 -3.14 1.52 5.89
N SER A 219 -2.73 2.28 6.90
CA SER A 219 -3.52 2.56 8.11
C SER A 219 -3.19 3.93 8.69
N ILE A 220 -4.09 4.46 9.52
CA ILE A 220 -3.83 5.67 10.29
C ILE A 220 -3.54 5.28 11.74
N ALA A 221 -2.39 5.71 12.23
CA ALA A 221 -1.96 5.48 13.61
C ALA A 221 -1.21 6.70 14.14
N ALA A 222 -0.84 6.68 15.42
CA ALA A 222 0.01 7.72 15.98
C ALA A 222 1.41 7.65 15.34
N GLY A 223 1.90 8.79 14.84
CA GLY A 223 3.25 8.94 14.33
C GLY A 223 4.29 9.09 15.44
N ALA A 224 5.54 9.27 15.04
CA ALA A 224 6.66 9.46 15.98
C ALA A 224 6.51 10.71 16.87
N SER A 225 5.81 11.74 16.40
CA SER A 225 5.47 12.94 17.18
C SER A 225 4.28 12.74 18.13
N GLY A 226 3.53 11.63 18.00
CA GLY A 226 2.25 11.38 18.67
C GLY A 226 1.03 11.96 17.94
N GLU A 227 1.23 12.67 16.83
CA GLU A 227 0.17 13.18 15.96
C GLU A 227 -0.30 12.07 14.99
N PRO A 228 -1.53 12.13 14.45
CA PRO A 228 -1.99 11.16 13.46
C PRO A 228 -1.12 11.16 12.21
N ALA A 229 -0.78 9.97 11.73
CA ALA A 229 0.05 9.78 10.55
C ALA A 229 -0.47 8.63 9.68
N LEU A 230 -0.23 8.71 8.38
CA LEU A 230 -0.40 7.61 7.45
C LEU A 230 0.80 6.68 7.53
N TRP A 231 0.52 5.42 7.80
CA TRP A 231 1.50 4.34 7.83
C TRP A 231 1.35 3.44 6.61
N ARG A 232 2.48 2.98 6.09
CA ARG A 232 2.57 1.94 5.07
C ARG A 232 3.35 0.77 5.66
N SER A 233 2.73 -0.39 5.72
CA SER A 233 3.38 -1.64 6.11
C SER A 233 3.60 -2.48 4.86
N GLU A 234 4.83 -2.88 4.58
CA GLU A 234 5.18 -3.78 3.49
C GLU A 234 5.73 -5.07 4.08
N ASN A 235 5.07 -6.19 3.78
CA ASN A 235 5.43 -7.52 4.28
C ASN A 235 5.64 -7.54 5.81
N GLY A 236 4.78 -6.81 6.56
CA GLY A 236 4.84 -6.68 8.01
C GLY A 236 5.83 -5.64 8.55
N THR A 237 6.62 -4.99 7.70
CA THR A 237 7.51 -3.89 8.10
C THR A 237 6.81 -2.56 7.91
N SER A 238 6.53 -1.83 8.99
CA SER A 238 5.79 -0.58 8.97
C SER A 238 6.71 0.64 8.89
N LEU A 239 6.35 1.59 8.04
CA LEU A 239 7.00 2.88 7.86
C LEU A 239 5.96 3.99 7.97
N GLU A 240 6.25 5.01 8.80
CA GLU A 240 5.49 6.25 8.79
C GLU A 240 5.76 7.01 7.50
N LEU A 241 4.72 7.22 6.69
CA LEU A 241 4.86 7.93 5.42
C LEU A 241 4.69 9.42 5.59
N ILE A 242 3.60 9.84 6.23
CA ILE A 242 3.20 11.24 6.31
C ILE A 242 2.47 11.49 7.61
N GLU A 243 2.96 12.48 8.35
CA GLU A 243 2.26 13.07 9.50
C GLU A 243 1.15 14.01 9.04
N GLY A 244 0.12 14.16 9.85
CA GLY A 244 -1.01 15.08 9.60
C GLY A 244 -2.16 14.47 8.81
N VAL A 245 -2.11 13.20 8.41
CA VAL A 245 -3.27 12.47 7.90
C VAL A 245 -4.11 12.03 9.09
N GLU A 246 -5.20 12.75 9.34
CA GLU A 246 -6.03 12.60 10.54
C GLU A 246 -7.00 11.42 10.45
N GLN A 247 -7.54 11.18 9.24
CA GLN A 247 -8.52 10.12 9.01
C GLN A 247 -8.46 9.62 7.57
N MET A 248 -8.72 8.34 7.38
CA MET A 248 -8.86 7.67 6.10
C MET A 248 -10.18 6.92 6.04
N GLN A 249 -10.88 7.03 4.89
CA GLN A 249 -12.06 6.25 4.57
C GLN A 249 -11.85 5.57 3.22
N VAL A 250 -12.22 4.30 3.13
CA VAL A 250 -12.08 3.47 1.93
C VAL A 250 -13.43 2.92 1.52
N LEU A 251 -13.81 3.14 0.26
CA LEU A 251 -15.01 2.54 -0.32
C LEU A 251 -14.63 1.66 -1.51
N TYR A 252 -15.27 0.53 -1.62
CA TYR A 252 -15.03 -0.50 -2.62
C TYR A 252 -16.10 -0.45 -3.68
N GLY A 253 -15.70 -0.25 -4.93
CA GLY A 253 -16.60 -0.21 -6.07
C GLY A 253 -16.80 -1.61 -6.63
N LEU A 254 -18.02 -2.10 -6.53
CA LEU A 254 -18.44 -3.41 -6.97
C LEU A 254 -19.07 -3.33 -8.36
N ASP A 255 -18.75 -4.29 -9.19
CA ASP A 255 -19.52 -4.64 -10.38
C ASP A 255 -20.61 -5.65 -9.96
N THR A 256 -21.88 -5.29 -10.11
CA THR A 256 -22.99 -6.13 -9.71
C THR A 256 -23.86 -6.59 -10.89
N ASP A 257 -23.48 -6.21 -12.10
CA ASP A 257 -24.18 -6.55 -13.35
C ASP A 257 -23.27 -7.10 -14.46
N ASP A 258 -22.00 -7.40 -14.11
CA ASP A 258 -20.99 -8.04 -14.95
C ASP A 258 -20.70 -7.26 -16.25
N ASP A 259 -20.62 -5.91 -16.15
CA ASP A 259 -20.29 -5.04 -17.27
C ASP A 259 -18.85 -4.47 -17.23
N ASP A 260 -18.03 -4.95 -16.29
CA ASP A 260 -16.64 -4.51 -16.01
C ASP A 260 -16.56 -3.08 -15.45
N PHE A 261 -17.66 -2.48 -15.00
CA PHE A 261 -17.68 -1.16 -14.39
C PHE A 261 -18.32 -1.17 -12.99
N PRO A 262 -17.74 -0.45 -12.02
CA PRO A 262 -18.30 -0.38 -10.68
C PRO A 262 -19.58 0.47 -10.68
N ASN A 263 -20.71 -0.14 -10.35
CA ASN A 263 -22.01 0.53 -10.24
C ASN A 263 -22.44 0.81 -8.80
N GLN A 264 -21.76 0.24 -7.79
CA GLN A 264 -22.02 0.50 -6.38
C GLN A 264 -20.72 0.67 -5.59
N TYR A 265 -20.69 1.62 -4.64
CA TYR A 265 -19.59 1.80 -3.69
C TYR A 265 -20.06 1.50 -2.28
N VAL A 266 -19.37 0.56 -1.62
CA VAL A 266 -19.70 0.06 -0.26
C VAL A 266 -18.47 0.05 0.63
N THR A 267 -18.69 -0.05 1.95
CA THR A 267 -17.62 -0.33 2.92
C THR A 267 -17.21 -1.79 2.85
N ILE A 268 -16.03 -2.14 3.39
CA ILE A 268 -15.50 -3.52 3.32
C ILE A 268 -16.47 -4.54 3.93
N ASP A 269 -17.13 -4.21 5.02
CA ASP A 269 -18.11 -5.09 5.70
C ASP A 269 -19.30 -5.48 4.81
N ASN A 270 -19.55 -4.72 3.76
CA ASN A 270 -20.62 -4.93 2.80
C ASN A 270 -20.13 -5.47 1.44
N VAL A 271 -18.86 -5.83 1.33
CA VAL A 271 -18.29 -6.51 0.16
C VAL A 271 -18.54 -8.01 0.29
N PRO A 272 -19.39 -8.62 -0.55
CA PRO A 272 -19.70 -10.05 -0.45
C PRO A 272 -18.51 -10.93 -0.83
N ASN A 273 -17.76 -10.49 -1.83
CA ASN A 273 -16.58 -11.15 -2.35
C ASN A 273 -15.57 -10.09 -2.79
N THR A 274 -14.37 -10.13 -2.23
CA THR A 274 -13.30 -9.17 -2.56
C THR A 274 -12.81 -9.28 -4.00
N PHE A 275 -13.14 -10.37 -4.67
CA PHE A 275 -12.87 -10.57 -6.08
C PHE A 275 -13.79 -9.75 -7.01
N ASP A 276 -14.94 -9.28 -6.53
CA ASP A 276 -15.85 -8.42 -7.30
C ASP A 276 -15.49 -6.93 -7.23
N VAL A 277 -14.41 -6.61 -6.49
CA VAL A 277 -13.97 -5.23 -6.36
C VAL A 277 -13.20 -4.80 -7.61
N MET A 278 -13.78 -3.85 -8.36
CA MET A 278 -13.20 -3.31 -9.59
C MET A 278 -12.48 -1.98 -9.38
N SER A 279 -12.84 -1.26 -8.32
CA SER A 279 -12.22 0.03 -8.01
C SER A 279 -12.25 0.34 -6.52
N VAL A 280 -11.38 1.25 -6.11
CA VAL A 280 -11.31 1.76 -4.74
C VAL A 280 -11.42 3.27 -4.74
N ARG A 281 -12.28 3.79 -3.88
CA ARG A 281 -12.38 5.23 -3.60
C ARG A 281 -11.75 5.52 -2.25
N LEU A 282 -10.71 6.33 -2.26
CA LEU A 282 -10.03 6.81 -1.07
C LEU A 282 -10.46 8.22 -0.72
N MET A 283 -10.69 8.48 0.56
CA MET A 283 -10.85 9.81 1.13
C MET A 283 -9.86 9.97 2.29
N LEU A 284 -9.01 10.98 2.22
CA LEU A 284 -8.06 11.33 3.27
C LEU A 284 -8.42 12.69 3.84
N LEU A 285 -8.51 12.80 5.15
CA LEU A 285 -8.59 14.07 5.87
C LEU A 285 -7.19 14.45 6.34
N VAL A 286 -6.65 15.51 5.78
CA VAL A 286 -5.30 16.00 6.11
C VAL A 286 -5.42 17.31 6.86
N ARG A 287 -4.65 17.47 7.95
CA ARG A 287 -4.67 18.67 8.79
C ARG A 287 -3.31 19.34 8.85
N SER A 288 -3.31 20.62 9.28
CA SER A 288 -2.06 21.35 9.55
C SER A 288 -1.38 20.84 10.83
N ASP A 289 -0.04 20.87 10.84
CA ASP A 289 0.79 20.50 11.99
C ASP A 289 0.54 21.42 13.20
N THR A 290 0.29 22.70 12.92
CA THR A 290 0.13 23.75 13.94
C THR A 290 -1.35 24.05 14.15
N ASP A 291 -1.75 24.20 15.42
CA ASP A 291 -3.06 24.70 15.81
C ASP A 291 -3.14 26.24 15.70
N PHE A 292 -4.35 26.79 15.83
CA PHE A 292 -4.62 28.22 15.79
C PHE A 292 -4.29 28.89 14.45
N ILE A 293 -4.34 28.14 13.34
CA ILE A 293 -4.19 28.66 11.98
C ILE A 293 -5.51 29.24 11.47
N ALA A 294 -6.63 28.56 11.71
CA ALA A 294 -7.96 29.06 11.40
C ALA A 294 -8.46 30.05 12.47
N GLU A 295 -9.30 31.00 12.07
CA GLU A 295 -9.93 31.95 13.01
C GLU A 295 -10.90 31.24 13.93
N ASP A 296 -11.71 30.31 13.38
CA ASP A 296 -12.70 29.50 14.07
C ASP A 296 -12.49 28.02 13.82
N ASN A 297 -13.17 27.16 14.61
CA ASN A 297 -13.20 25.71 14.38
C ASN A 297 -13.83 25.41 13.04
N GLN A 298 -13.11 24.72 12.19
CA GLN A 298 -13.54 24.40 10.84
C GLN A 298 -14.71 23.41 10.85
N VAL A 299 -15.73 23.66 10.00
CA VAL A 299 -16.80 22.70 9.70
C VAL A 299 -16.51 22.09 8.32
N TYR A 300 -16.51 20.76 8.25
CA TYR A 300 -16.27 20.03 7.01
C TYR A 300 -17.20 18.83 6.90
N ASN A 301 -17.41 18.35 5.67
CA ASN A 301 -18.17 17.12 5.44
C ASN A 301 -17.19 16.00 5.09
N PHE A 302 -17.11 14.96 5.93
CA PHE A 302 -16.28 13.78 5.70
C PHE A 302 -17.16 12.54 5.64
N ASN A 303 -17.07 11.78 4.56
CA ASN A 303 -17.89 10.59 4.29
C ASN A 303 -19.40 10.83 4.53
N GLY A 304 -19.92 11.96 4.03
CA GLY A 304 -21.34 12.32 4.17
C GLY A 304 -21.75 12.91 5.53
N ASN A 305 -20.86 12.92 6.51
CA ASN A 305 -21.12 13.45 7.85
C ASN A 305 -20.54 14.87 8.02
N ASN A 306 -21.35 15.79 8.54
CA ASN A 306 -20.86 17.12 8.91
C ASN A 306 -20.17 17.05 10.27
N VAL A 307 -18.90 17.40 10.31
CA VAL A 307 -18.06 17.40 11.48
C VAL A 307 -17.59 18.82 11.79
N THR A 308 -17.64 19.21 13.07
CA THR A 308 -17.01 20.44 13.55
C THR A 308 -15.71 20.06 14.24
N ALA A 309 -14.60 20.61 13.79
CA ALA A 309 -13.28 20.37 14.39
C ALA A 309 -13.25 20.79 15.88
N GLY A 310 -12.53 20.04 16.69
CA GLY A 310 -12.32 20.36 18.11
C GLY A 310 -11.21 21.40 18.35
N ASP A 311 -10.48 21.76 17.32
CA ASP A 311 -9.34 22.68 17.31
C ASP A 311 -9.43 23.67 16.13
N ARG A 312 -8.45 24.56 16.01
CA ARG A 312 -8.37 25.55 14.93
C ARG A 312 -7.27 25.22 13.90
N ARG A 313 -6.93 23.94 13.74
CA ARG A 313 -6.09 23.44 12.67
C ARG A 313 -6.85 23.53 11.35
N LEU A 314 -6.14 23.81 10.26
CA LEU A 314 -6.72 23.73 8.92
C LEU A 314 -6.83 22.26 8.50
N ARG A 315 -7.94 21.93 7.83
CA ARG A 315 -8.20 20.58 7.29
C ARG A 315 -8.59 20.67 5.83
N GLN A 316 -8.14 19.72 5.07
CA GLN A 316 -8.54 19.53 3.67
C GLN A 316 -8.79 18.07 3.40
N ILE A 317 -9.84 17.79 2.63
CA ILE A 317 -10.20 16.44 2.19
C ILE A 317 -9.64 16.22 0.81
N PHE A 318 -8.98 15.09 0.64
CA PHE A 318 -8.46 14.61 -0.64
C PHE A 318 -9.20 13.33 -1.00
N THR A 319 -9.75 13.27 -2.21
CA THR A 319 -10.50 12.10 -2.68
C THR A 319 -10.00 11.69 -4.04
N THR A 320 -9.84 10.38 -4.25
CA THR A 320 -9.52 9.80 -5.54
C THR A 320 -10.26 8.47 -5.70
N THR A 321 -10.50 8.08 -6.96
CA THR A 321 -11.02 6.76 -7.30
C THR A 321 -10.04 6.08 -8.24
N ILE A 322 -9.65 4.86 -7.91
CA ILE A 322 -8.61 4.09 -8.61
C ILE A 322 -9.23 2.79 -9.09
N ALA A 323 -9.14 2.50 -10.39
CA ALA A 323 -9.53 1.22 -10.95
C ALA A 323 -8.42 0.18 -10.70
N LEU A 324 -8.80 -1.02 -10.29
CA LEU A 324 -7.93 -2.18 -10.13
C LEU A 324 -7.76 -2.84 -11.51
N ARG A 325 -6.74 -2.39 -12.26
CA ARG A 325 -6.55 -2.75 -13.69
C ARG A 325 -6.39 -4.24 -13.94
N ASN A 326 -5.88 -4.98 -12.96
CA ASN A 326 -5.62 -6.41 -13.09
C ASN A 326 -6.85 -7.27 -12.77
N ARG A 327 -8.00 -6.62 -12.61
CA ARG A 327 -9.32 -7.23 -12.37
C ARG A 327 -10.31 -6.96 -13.51
N ILE A 328 -10.01 -5.97 -14.36
CA ILE A 328 -10.88 -5.59 -15.48
C ILE A 328 -10.59 -6.52 -16.67
N GLY A 329 -11.57 -7.26 -17.13
CA GLY A 329 -11.46 -8.18 -18.28
C GLY A 329 -10.75 -9.50 -17.96
N ALA A 330 -10.80 -9.98 -16.71
CA ALA A 330 -10.27 -11.28 -16.31
C ALA A 330 -11.34 -12.37 -16.41
#